data_06c05fbe95b061c70d71c455d687c141
#
_entry.id   06c05fbe95b061c70d71c455d687c141
#
_cell.length_a   1.000
_cell.length_b   1.000
_cell.length_c   1.000
_cell.angle_alpha   90.00
_cell.angle_beta   90.00
_cell.angle_gamma   90.00
#
_symmetry.space_group_name_H-M   'P 1'
#
loop_
_entity.id
_entity.type
_entity.pdbx_description
1 polymer ?
#
loop_
_entity_poly.entity_id
_entity_poly.type
_entity_poly.pdbx_seq_one_letter_code
_entity_poly.pdbx_strand_id
1 'polypeptide(L)'
;NSKIRHKVSSYVIPGFWTHNALWIGTEDDLKEIGIWNHPKMRPYHRKIRQGASFLEADKPGVRLATIPFFLKNLDDVSIMRHKDLFYKGKMSKKHKKFLGERILIAIGHVGKQYDFNFDFDFGDKIICSDVIHFSFPNVKFDIKKRIGRFTTTPDVIAREAFEGKSFKVISLYIYGKRYPKEIGKDLTKTFTDLTENKIPLNK
;
A
#
# COMPACT_ATOMS: atom_id res chain seq x y z
N ASN A 1 -2.39 -0.27 3.91
CA ASN A 1 -1.64 -1.00 4.94
C ASN A 1 -2.48 -2.13 5.52
N SER A 2 -1.84 -3.17 5.93
CA SER A 2 -2.50 -4.32 6.57
C SER A 2 -1.64 -4.91 7.69
N LYS A 3 -2.26 -5.66 8.58
CA LYS A 3 -1.61 -6.36 9.67
C LYS A 3 -2.21 -7.76 9.82
N ILE A 4 -1.33 -8.74 10.08
CA ILE A 4 -1.69 -10.08 10.53
C ILE A 4 -1.04 -10.26 11.90
N ARG A 5 -1.87 -10.37 12.95
CA ARG A 5 -1.39 -10.24 14.35
C ARG A 5 -0.53 -11.41 14.83
N HIS A 6 -0.76 -12.61 14.38
CA HIS A 6 -0.11 -13.81 14.89
C HIS A 6 0.90 -14.45 13.92
N LYS A 7 1.41 -13.69 12.94
CA LYS A 7 2.50 -14.17 12.07
C LYS A 7 3.87 -13.72 12.58
N VAL A 8 4.88 -14.53 12.30
CA VAL A 8 6.30 -14.24 12.64
C VAL A 8 6.74 -12.89 12.08
N SER A 9 6.24 -12.48 10.90
CA SER A 9 6.52 -11.17 10.30
C SER A 9 6.08 -9.99 11.18
N SER A 10 5.04 -10.13 12.00
CA SER A 10 4.59 -9.08 12.93
C SER A 10 5.54 -8.84 14.10
N TYR A 11 6.48 -9.76 14.34
CA TYR A 11 7.53 -9.58 15.35
C TYR A 11 8.82 -9.00 14.77
N VAL A 12 9.03 -9.12 13.46
CA VAL A 12 10.26 -8.67 12.79
C VAL A 12 10.10 -7.26 12.22
N ILE A 13 8.92 -6.91 11.71
CA ILE A 13 8.63 -5.58 11.17
C ILE A 13 8.15 -4.69 12.32
N PRO A 14 8.93 -3.67 12.72
CA PRO A 14 8.55 -2.81 13.83
C PRO A 14 7.37 -1.91 13.46
N GLY A 15 6.44 -1.78 14.39
CA GLY A 15 5.27 -0.92 14.27
C GLY A 15 3.96 -1.69 14.27
N PHE A 16 2.87 -0.96 14.11
CA PHE A 16 1.53 -1.55 14.07
C PHE A 16 1.23 -2.19 12.71
N TRP A 17 1.53 -1.48 11.60
CA TRP A 17 1.32 -1.99 10.24
C TRP A 17 2.50 -2.82 9.78
N THR A 18 2.23 -3.98 9.21
CA THR A 18 3.28 -4.95 8.84
C THR A 18 3.40 -5.18 7.35
N HIS A 19 2.45 -4.68 6.55
CA HIS A 19 2.46 -4.88 5.11
C HIS A 19 1.78 -3.74 4.34
N ASN A 20 2.23 -3.53 3.10
CA ASN A 20 1.65 -2.60 2.13
C ASN A 20 1.32 -3.31 0.82
N ALA A 21 0.25 -2.88 0.17
CA ALA A 21 -0.05 -3.24 -1.19
C ALA A 21 -0.64 -2.04 -1.94
N LEU A 22 -0.48 -2.01 -3.24
CA LEU A 22 -1.05 -1.01 -4.12
C LEU A 22 -2.24 -1.61 -4.88
N TRP A 23 -3.41 -0.97 -4.76
CA TRP A 23 -4.54 -1.27 -5.63
C TRP A 23 -4.26 -0.69 -7.01
N ILE A 24 -4.20 -1.54 -8.05
CA ILE A 24 -3.94 -1.12 -9.42
C ILE A 24 -5.22 -1.00 -10.25
N GLY A 25 -6.35 -1.49 -9.75
CA GLY A 25 -7.64 -1.47 -10.43
C GLY A 25 -7.95 -2.74 -11.22
N THR A 26 -9.14 -2.74 -11.81
CA THR A 26 -9.65 -3.76 -12.73
C THR A 26 -9.25 -3.46 -14.17
N GLU A 27 -9.59 -4.34 -15.10
CA GLU A 27 -9.42 -4.08 -16.54
C GLU A 27 -10.12 -2.78 -16.97
N ASP A 28 -11.34 -2.54 -16.47
CA ASP A 28 -12.12 -1.36 -16.84
C ASP A 28 -11.51 -0.08 -16.26
N ASP A 29 -11.03 -0.12 -15.01
CA ASP A 29 -10.29 0.99 -14.40
C ASP A 29 -9.03 1.34 -15.23
N LEU A 30 -8.28 0.31 -15.64
CA LEU A 30 -7.05 0.48 -16.42
C LEU A 30 -7.30 0.99 -17.85
N LYS A 31 -8.44 0.62 -18.44
CA LYS A 31 -8.92 1.19 -19.71
C LYS A 31 -9.32 2.65 -19.53
N GLU A 32 -10.07 2.96 -18.46
CA GLU A 32 -10.51 4.33 -18.19
C GLU A 32 -9.34 5.29 -18.01
N ILE A 33 -8.29 4.88 -17.29
CA ILE A 33 -7.08 5.70 -17.12
C ILE A 33 -6.14 5.68 -18.33
N GLY A 34 -6.41 4.81 -19.33
CA GLY A 34 -5.71 4.78 -20.61
C GLY A 34 -4.39 4.01 -20.63
N ILE A 35 -4.12 3.15 -19.65
CA ILE A 35 -2.87 2.37 -19.60
C ILE A 35 -3.04 0.88 -19.92
N TRP A 36 -4.26 0.38 -20.13
CA TRP A 36 -4.51 -1.02 -20.39
C TRP A 36 -3.60 -1.58 -21.52
N ASN A 37 -3.52 -0.88 -22.65
CA ASN A 37 -2.72 -1.31 -23.80
C ASN A 37 -1.23 -0.95 -23.72
N HIS A 38 -0.77 -0.37 -22.61
CA HIS A 38 0.63 -0.04 -22.43
C HIS A 38 1.50 -1.32 -22.45
N PRO A 39 2.69 -1.34 -23.10
CA PRO A 39 3.53 -2.54 -23.19
C PRO A 39 3.82 -3.21 -21.85
N LYS A 40 4.06 -2.44 -20.79
CA LYS A 40 4.29 -2.97 -19.43
C LYS A 40 3.07 -3.68 -18.84
N MET A 41 1.83 -3.36 -19.26
CA MET A 41 0.61 -3.98 -18.74
C MET A 41 0.24 -5.28 -19.46
N ARG A 42 0.57 -5.39 -20.75
CA ARG A 42 0.18 -6.53 -21.59
C ARG A 42 0.50 -7.92 -20.99
N PRO A 43 1.69 -8.15 -20.39
CA PRO A 43 2.01 -9.44 -19.78
C PRO A 43 1.06 -9.87 -18.66
N TYR A 44 0.35 -8.91 -18.05
CA TYR A 44 -0.49 -9.14 -16.88
C TYR A 44 -1.99 -9.17 -17.19
N HIS A 45 -2.42 -8.95 -18.43
CA HIS A 45 -3.83 -8.91 -18.82
C HIS A 45 -4.59 -10.15 -18.35
N ARG A 46 -4.03 -11.34 -18.54
CA ARG A 46 -4.66 -12.60 -18.11
C ARG A 46 -4.90 -12.62 -16.59
N LYS A 47 -3.89 -12.26 -15.80
CA LYS A 47 -3.99 -12.23 -14.34
C LYS A 47 -5.02 -11.20 -13.86
N ILE A 48 -5.04 -10.01 -14.48
CA ILE A 48 -5.97 -8.94 -14.12
C ILE A 48 -7.41 -9.36 -14.46
N ARG A 49 -7.67 -9.96 -15.60
CA ARG A 49 -9.00 -10.54 -15.94
C ARG A 49 -9.44 -11.64 -14.98
N GLN A 50 -8.50 -12.34 -14.36
CA GLN A 50 -8.75 -13.31 -13.29
C GLN A 50 -8.93 -12.66 -11.90
N GLY A 51 -9.02 -11.33 -11.84
CA GLY A 51 -9.29 -10.57 -10.61
C GLY A 51 -8.05 -10.13 -9.84
N ALA A 52 -6.83 -10.28 -10.40
CA ALA A 52 -5.60 -9.80 -9.75
C ALA A 52 -5.52 -8.27 -9.88
N SER A 53 -5.91 -7.57 -8.82
CA SER A 53 -6.02 -6.10 -8.78
C SER A 53 -5.15 -5.44 -7.70
N PHE A 54 -4.45 -6.22 -6.89
CA PHE A 54 -3.43 -5.75 -5.95
C PHE A 54 -2.03 -6.08 -6.44
N LEU A 55 -1.11 -5.14 -6.25
CA LEU A 55 0.32 -5.35 -6.40
C LEU A 55 0.96 -5.29 -5.02
N GLU A 56 1.69 -6.33 -4.68
CA GLU A 56 2.36 -6.47 -3.38
C GLU A 56 3.75 -7.11 -3.53
N ALA A 57 4.65 -6.82 -2.58
CA ALA A 57 5.88 -7.57 -2.39
C ALA A 57 5.74 -8.43 -1.13
N ASP A 58 5.84 -9.75 -1.28
CA ASP A 58 5.82 -10.75 -0.21
C ASP A 58 6.89 -11.82 -0.51
N LYS A 59 7.03 -12.83 0.34
CA LYS A 59 8.10 -13.86 0.27
C LYS A 59 8.49 -14.36 -1.13
N PRO A 60 7.56 -14.62 -2.07
CA PRO A 60 7.95 -15.02 -3.43
C PRO A 60 8.43 -13.86 -4.30
N GLY A 61 8.40 -12.60 -3.81
CA GLY A 61 8.73 -11.39 -4.56
C GLY A 61 7.52 -10.52 -4.89
N VAL A 62 7.70 -9.61 -5.84
CA VAL A 62 6.65 -8.67 -6.28
C VAL A 62 5.69 -9.37 -7.22
N ARG A 63 4.41 -9.34 -6.90
CA ARG A 63 3.37 -10.04 -7.66
C ARG A 63 2.05 -9.29 -7.73
N LEU A 64 1.18 -9.74 -8.63
CA LEU A 64 -0.23 -9.39 -8.63
C LEU A 64 -1.03 -10.42 -7.83
N ALA A 65 -1.94 -9.95 -6.97
CA ALA A 65 -2.80 -10.74 -6.12
C ALA A 65 -4.28 -10.39 -6.33
N THR A 66 -5.15 -11.38 -6.14
CA THR A 66 -6.61 -11.15 -6.12
C THR A 66 -7.05 -10.59 -4.76
N ILE A 67 -8.23 -9.94 -4.72
CA ILE A 67 -8.81 -9.43 -3.47
C ILE A 67 -8.95 -10.53 -2.41
N PRO A 68 -9.55 -11.70 -2.70
CA PRO A 68 -9.67 -12.76 -1.70
C PRO A 68 -8.32 -13.25 -1.18
N PHE A 69 -7.33 -13.37 -2.07
CA PHE A 69 -5.99 -13.79 -1.69
C PHE A 69 -5.32 -12.76 -0.77
N PHE A 70 -5.38 -11.46 -1.13
CA PHE A 70 -4.78 -10.38 -0.36
C PHE A 70 -5.44 -10.21 1.01
N LEU A 71 -6.77 -10.27 1.08
CA LEU A 71 -7.51 -10.09 2.33
C LEU A 71 -7.52 -11.31 3.23
N LYS A 72 -7.10 -12.47 2.72
CA LYS A 72 -7.08 -13.71 3.51
C LYS A 72 -6.19 -13.55 4.74
N ASN A 73 -6.76 -13.77 5.92
CA ASN A 73 -6.09 -13.70 7.21
C ASN A 73 -5.58 -12.31 7.62
N LEU A 74 -6.16 -11.23 7.10
CA LEU A 74 -5.89 -9.88 7.60
C LEU A 74 -6.80 -9.56 8.79
N ASP A 75 -6.18 -9.05 9.86
CA ASP A 75 -6.90 -8.59 11.05
C ASP A 75 -7.26 -7.12 10.94
N ASP A 76 -6.33 -6.33 10.44
CA ASP A 76 -6.45 -4.88 10.36
C ASP A 76 -6.12 -4.38 8.95
N VAL A 77 -6.89 -3.42 8.44
CA VAL A 77 -6.70 -2.83 7.11
C VAL A 77 -6.94 -1.33 7.15
N SER A 78 -5.98 -0.55 6.64
CA SER A 78 -6.17 0.88 6.35
C SER A 78 -6.13 1.09 4.84
N ILE A 79 -7.22 1.61 4.29
CA ILE A 79 -7.31 2.01 2.88
C ILE A 79 -6.97 3.49 2.80
N MET A 80 -5.96 3.82 2.00
CA MET A 80 -5.46 5.17 1.85
C MET A 80 -5.47 5.58 0.37
N ARG A 81 -5.64 6.88 0.11
CA ARG A 81 -5.59 7.45 -1.23
C ARG A 81 -4.73 8.70 -1.23
N HIS A 82 -3.90 8.87 -2.28
CA HIS A 82 -3.14 10.09 -2.48
C HIS A 82 -4.08 11.29 -2.62
N LYS A 83 -3.74 12.41 -1.97
CA LYS A 83 -4.61 13.59 -1.92
C LYS A 83 -4.98 14.16 -3.29
N ASP A 84 -4.07 14.10 -4.26
CA ASP A 84 -4.31 14.56 -5.62
C ASP A 84 -5.30 13.69 -6.40
N LEU A 85 -5.72 12.55 -5.85
CA LEU A 85 -6.74 11.67 -6.41
C LEU A 85 -8.13 11.88 -5.80
N PHE A 86 -8.31 12.94 -5.01
CA PHE A 86 -9.64 13.37 -4.55
C PHE A 86 -10.21 14.40 -5.52
N TYR A 87 -11.24 14.01 -6.25
CA TYR A 87 -11.95 14.86 -7.22
C TYR A 87 -13.46 14.62 -7.12
N LYS A 88 -14.23 15.63 -7.57
CA LYS A 88 -15.69 15.51 -7.74
C LYS A 88 -16.01 15.21 -9.21
N GLY A 89 -16.93 14.28 -9.44
CA GLY A 89 -17.35 13.90 -10.78
C GLY A 89 -16.35 13.01 -11.52
N LYS A 90 -16.19 13.23 -12.83
CA LYS A 90 -15.31 12.41 -13.68
C LYS A 90 -13.84 12.71 -13.47
N MET A 91 -13.01 11.67 -13.56
CA MET A 91 -11.56 11.79 -13.49
C MET A 91 -11.00 12.64 -14.62
N SER A 92 -10.28 13.72 -14.29
CA SER A 92 -9.65 14.58 -15.29
C SER A 92 -8.47 13.88 -15.98
N LYS A 93 -8.05 14.39 -17.15
CA LYS A 93 -6.84 13.92 -17.86
C LYS A 93 -5.59 13.94 -16.95
N LYS A 94 -5.45 14.99 -16.12
CA LYS A 94 -4.35 15.12 -15.16
C LYS A 94 -4.36 13.99 -14.13
N HIS A 95 -5.52 13.67 -13.55
CA HIS A 95 -5.66 12.58 -12.59
C HIS A 95 -5.38 11.21 -13.24
N LYS A 96 -5.90 10.98 -14.47
CA LYS A 96 -5.65 9.73 -15.23
C LYS A 96 -4.16 9.55 -15.50
N LYS A 97 -3.48 10.59 -15.96
CA LYS A 97 -2.04 10.59 -16.20
C LYS A 97 -1.27 10.29 -14.91
N PHE A 98 -1.56 11.03 -13.82
CA PHE A 98 -0.91 10.82 -12.52
C PHE A 98 -1.06 9.38 -12.05
N LEU A 99 -2.29 8.84 -12.04
CA LEU A 99 -2.56 7.48 -11.58
C LEU A 99 -1.90 6.43 -12.47
N GLY A 100 -1.99 6.62 -13.78
CA GLY A 100 -1.37 5.71 -14.76
C GLY A 100 0.15 5.62 -14.59
N GLU A 101 0.83 6.75 -14.39
CA GLU A 101 2.28 6.77 -14.12
C GLU A 101 2.64 6.00 -12.85
N ARG A 102 1.87 6.19 -11.75
CA ARG A 102 2.12 5.46 -10.49
C ARG A 102 1.97 3.95 -10.65
N ILE A 103 0.91 3.52 -11.33
CA ILE A 103 0.67 2.09 -11.60
C ILE A 103 1.76 1.52 -12.52
N LEU A 104 2.17 2.23 -13.58
CA LEU A 104 3.22 1.76 -14.50
C LEU A 104 4.60 1.66 -13.85
N ILE A 105 4.90 2.51 -12.86
CA ILE A 105 6.11 2.38 -12.04
C ILE A 105 5.99 1.10 -11.20
N ALA A 106 4.89 0.92 -10.47
CA ALA A 106 4.68 -0.26 -9.64
C ALA A 106 4.77 -1.57 -10.44
N ILE A 107 4.09 -1.63 -11.60
CA ILE A 107 4.10 -2.80 -12.50
C ILE A 107 5.52 -3.14 -12.98
N GLY A 108 6.37 -2.14 -13.16
CA GLY A 108 7.77 -2.35 -13.53
C GLY A 108 8.59 -3.13 -12.48
N HIS A 109 8.07 -3.29 -11.27
CA HIS A 109 8.71 -4.07 -10.22
C HIS A 109 8.22 -5.53 -10.13
N VAL A 110 7.15 -5.91 -10.84
CA VAL A 110 6.63 -7.28 -10.79
C VAL A 110 7.69 -8.27 -11.28
N GLY A 111 7.91 -9.32 -10.49
CA GLY A 111 8.94 -10.34 -10.72
C GLY A 111 10.25 -10.10 -9.97
N LYS A 112 10.48 -8.93 -9.39
CA LYS A 112 11.63 -8.72 -8.48
C LYS A 112 11.50 -9.60 -7.25
N GLN A 113 12.64 -10.04 -6.71
CA GLN A 113 12.71 -10.85 -5.50
C GLN A 113 12.34 -10.02 -4.25
N TYR A 114 11.91 -10.70 -3.20
CA TYR A 114 11.70 -10.05 -1.91
C TYR A 114 13.04 -9.81 -1.21
N ASP A 115 13.22 -8.61 -0.67
CA ASP A 115 14.41 -8.28 0.11
C ASP A 115 14.22 -8.68 1.57
N PHE A 116 14.85 -9.79 1.96
CA PHE A 116 14.87 -10.25 3.35
C PHE A 116 15.86 -9.48 4.23
N ASN A 117 16.77 -8.73 3.61
CA ASN A 117 17.76 -7.93 4.33
C ASN A 117 17.20 -6.57 4.77
N PHE A 118 16.05 -6.14 4.19
CA PHE A 118 15.41 -4.86 4.47
C PHE A 118 16.33 -3.66 4.24
N ASP A 119 17.20 -3.71 3.22
CA ASP A 119 18.06 -2.61 2.83
C ASP A 119 17.52 -1.88 1.60
N PHE A 120 17.86 -0.58 1.51
CA PHE A 120 17.62 0.24 0.34
C PHE A 120 18.77 0.02 -0.67
N ASP A 121 18.97 -1.21 -1.09
CA ASP A 121 19.80 -1.46 -2.25
C ASP A 121 18.94 -1.34 -3.51
N PHE A 122 19.33 -0.48 -4.45
CA PHE A 122 18.62 -0.28 -5.73
C PHE A 122 18.70 -1.51 -6.66
N GLY A 123 18.97 -2.69 -6.10
CA GLY A 123 19.09 -3.95 -6.80
C GLY A 123 17.77 -4.59 -7.24
N ASP A 124 17.84 -5.89 -7.49
CA ASP A 124 16.70 -6.71 -7.95
C ASP A 124 15.77 -7.19 -6.83
N LYS A 125 16.01 -6.73 -5.59
CA LYS A 125 15.21 -7.07 -4.41
C LYS A 125 14.43 -5.86 -3.91
N ILE A 126 13.26 -6.09 -3.36
CA ILE A 126 12.33 -5.03 -2.96
C ILE A 126 11.41 -5.51 -1.83
N ILE A 127 11.10 -4.64 -0.88
CA ILE A 127 10.09 -4.89 0.15
C ILE A 127 8.76 -4.21 -0.18
N CYS A 128 7.71 -4.54 0.57
CA CYS A 128 6.37 -4.00 0.33
C CYS A 128 6.31 -2.46 0.44
N SER A 129 7.10 -1.85 1.33
CA SER A 129 7.15 -0.40 1.48
C SER A 129 7.85 0.29 0.33
N ASP A 130 8.84 -0.37 -0.30
CA ASP A 130 9.56 0.18 -1.46
C ASP A 130 8.65 0.27 -2.68
N VAL A 131 7.73 -0.70 -2.85
CA VAL A 131 6.71 -0.61 -3.91
C VAL A 131 5.97 0.71 -3.83
N ILE A 132 5.53 1.11 -2.63
CA ILE A 132 4.82 2.38 -2.43
C ILE A 132 5.78 3.56 -2.60
N HIS A 133 6.97 3.50 -1.98
CA HIS A 133 7.97 4.55 -2.07
C HIS A 133 8.33 4.89 -3.51
N PHE A 134 8.67 3.90 -4.33
CA PHE A 134 9.04 4.12 -5.73
C PHE A 134 7.84 4.54 -6.59
N SER A 135 6.64 4.05 -6.28
CA SER A 135 5.43 4.46 -7.01
C SER A 135 5.06 5.92 -6.79
N PHE A 136 5.49 6.53 -5.67
CA PHE A 136 5.19 7.92 -5.32
C PHE A 136 6.47 8.73 -5.08
N PRO A 137 7.33 8.94 -6.11
CA PRO A 137 8.65 9.58 -5.94
C PRO A 137 8.58 11.03 -5.45
N ASN A 138 7.42 11.68 -5.59
CA ASN A 138 7.21 13.05 -5.10
C ASN A 138 6.82 13.12 -3.62
N VAL A 139 6.58 11.97 -2.98
CA VAL A 139 6.28 11.89 -1.55
C VAL A 139 7.59 11.67 -0.79
N LYS A 140 7.90 12.60 0.11
CA LYS A 140 9.08 12.51 0.99
C LYS A 140 8.72 11.65 2.21
N PHE A 141 8.85 10.34 2.07
CA PHE A 141 8.70 9.45 3.21
C PHE A 141 9.89 9.60 4.18
N ASP A 142 9.61 9.51 5.48
CA ASP A 142 10.65 9.51 6.51
C ASP A 142 11.44 8.19 6.45
N ILE A 143 12.63 8.25 5.86
CA ILE A 143 13.53 7.11 5.75
C ILE A 143 14.45 7.10 6.95
N LYS A 144 14.38 6.06 7.78
CA LYS A 144 15.20 5.92 8.98
C LYS A 144 16.24 4.84 8.81
N LYS A 145 17.43 5.10 9.37
CA LYS A 145 18.46 4.08 9.50
C LYS A 145 18.03 3.09 10.59
N ARG A 146 17.80 1.82 10.22
CA ARG A 146 17.46 0.73 11.15
C ARG A 146 18.40 -0.44 10.92
N ILE A 147 18.97 -0.98 11.99
CA ILE A 147 19.93 -2.10 11.93
C ILE A 147 21.06 -1.82 10.91
N GLY A 148 21.56 -0.57 10.91
CA GLY A 148 22.63 -0.15 9.98
C GLY A 148 22.17 0.22 8.57
N ARG A 149 20.90 0.10 8.20
CA ARG A 149 20.36 0.27 6.84
C ARG A 149 19.26 1.31 6.79
N PHE A 150 19.19 2.02 5.66
CA PHE A 150 18.10 2.95 5.40
C PHE A 150 16.88 2.18 4.92
N THR A 151 15.72 2.40 5.53
CA THR A 151 14.47 1.76 5.12
C THR A 151 13.26 2.62 5.47
N THR A 152 12.17 2.45 4.71
CA THR A 152 10.85 2.91 5.13
C THR A 152 10.02 1.72 5.62
N THR A 153 9.04 1.97 6.45
CA THR A 153 8.18 0.91 7.01
C THR A 153 6.72 1.17 6.66
N PRO A 154 5.86 0.14 6.77
CA PRO A 154 4.42 0.34 6.60
C PRO A 154 3.85 1.43 7.52
N ASP A 155 4.37 1.59 8.74
CA ASP A 155 3.96 2.66 9.66
C ASP A 155 4.33 4.05 9.17
N VAL A 156 5.50 4.21 8.55
CA VAL A 156 5.92 5.50 7.95
C VAL A 156 4.95 5.87 6.83
N ILE A 157 4.58 4.92 5.99
CA ILE A 157 3.61 5.15 4.90
C ILE A 157 2.22 5.45 5.46
N ALA A 158 1.79 4.74 6.51
CA ALA A 158 0.52 5.00 7.17
C ALA A 158 0.48 6.40 7.78
N ARG A 159 1.56 6.84 8.42
CA ARG A 159 1.67 8.17 9.03
C ARG A 159 1.38 9.28 8.03
N GLU A 160 1.84 9.18 6.78
CA GLU A 160 1.53 10.14 5.71
C GLU A 160 0.01 10.35 5.51
N ALA A 161 -0.79 9.30 5.73
CA ALA A 161 -2.25 9.36 5.59
C ALA A 161 -2.95 9.80 6.88
N PHE A 162 -2.51 9.32 8.03
CA PHE A 162 -3.11 9.66 9.31
C PHE A 162 -2.81 11.11 9.72
N GLU A 163 -1.66 11.64 9.35
CA GLU A 163 -1.31 13.06 9.51
C GLU A 163 -1.86 13.95 8.36
N GLY A 164 -2.54 13.37 7.38
CA GLY A 164 -3.16 14.10 6.27
C GLY A 164 -2.17 14.81 5.35
N LYS A 165 -0.91 14.34 5.28
CA LYS A 165 0.15 14.94 4.44
C LYS A 165 -0.06 14.65 2.96
N SER A 166 0.51 13.54 2.48
CA SER A 166 0.44 13.16 1.05
C SER A 166 -0.75 12.26 0.73
N PHE A 167 -1.23 11.51 1.72
CA PHE A 167 -2.38 10.61 1.60
C PHE A 167 -3.49 11.00 2.58
N LYS A 168 -4.67 10.41 2.36
CA LYS A 168 -5.80 10.46 3.30
C LYS A 168 -6.32 9.05 3.54
N VAL A 169 -6.72 8.78 4.76
CA VAL A 169 -7.40 7.53 5.13
C VAL A 169 -8.82 7.57 4.57
N ILE A 170 -9.18 6.54 3.79
CA ILE A 170 -10.52 6.34 3.22
C ILE A 170 -11.38 5.47 4.11
N SER A 171 -10.78 4.41 4.61
CA SER A 171 -11.44 3.46 5.52
C SER A 171 -10.40 2.80 6.40
N LEU A 172 -10.81 2.49 7.62
CA LEU A 172 -10.02 1.79 8.62
C LEU A 172 -10.85 0.62 9.15
N TYR A 173 -10.24 -0.55 9.17
CA TYR A 173 -10.78 -1.76 9.77
C TYR A 173 -9.81 -2.26 10.82
N ILE A 174 -10.31 -2.50 12.03
CA ILE A 174 -9.56 -3.04 13.16
C ILE A 174 -10.30 -4.26 13.67
N TYR A 175 -9.62 -5.40 13.78
CA TYR A 175 -10.23 -6.70 14.09
C TYR A 175 -11.42 -7.03 13.17
N GLY A 176 -11.28 -6.75 11.87
CA GLY A 176 -12.34 -6.99 10.90
C GLY A 176 -13.56 -6.06 11.01
N LYS A 177 -13.62 -5.19 12.01
CA LYS A 177 -14.69 -4.22 12.19
C LYS A 177 -14.32 -2.88 11.57
N ARG A 178 -15.24 -2.31 10.78
CA ARG A 178 -15.03 -0.98 10.21
C ARG A 178 -15.10 0.06 11.33
N TYR A 179 -14.06 0.87 11.38
CA TYR A 179 -14.05 2.03 12.27
C TYR A 179 -15.01 3.11 11.77
N PRO A 180 -15.74 3.83 12.65
CA PRO A 180 -16.75 4.81 12.23
C PRO A 180 -16.15 5.91 11.34
N LYS A 181 -16.94 6.47 10.43
CA LYS A 181 -16.57 7.55 9.52
C LYS A 181 -16.12 8.84 10.24
N GLU A 182 -16.50 8.99 11.48
CA GLU A 182 -16.26 10.17 12.32
C GLU A 182 -14.84 10.28 12.88
N ILE A 183 -13.98 9.28 12.61
CA ILE A 183 -12.55 9.31 12.93
C ILE A 183 -11.82 10.52 12.30
N GLY A 184 -12.45 11.23 11.37
CA GLY A 184 -11.86 12.35 10.65
C GLY A 184 -11.39 13.53 11.49
N LYS A 185 -11.73 13.61 12.80
CA LYS A 185 -11.32 14.74 13.66
C LYS A 185 -10.02 14.50 14.43
N ASP A 186 -9.59 13.24 14.60
CA ASP A 186 -8.33 12.95 15.30
C ASP A 186 -7.64 11.67 14.78
N LEU A 187 -7.36 11.65 13.48
CA LEU A 187 -6.65 10.53 12.86
C LEU A 187 -5.24 10.37 13.42
N THR A 188 -4.57 11.46 13.78
CA THR A 188 -3.24 11.43 14.38
C THR A 188 -3.27 10.73 15.72
N LYS A 189 -4.23 11.07 16.58
CA LYS A 189 -4.46 10.37 17.84
C LYS A 189 -4.77 8.89 17.62
N THR A 190 -5.68 8.58 16.68
CA THR A 190 -6.00 7.19 16.34
C THR A 190 -4.75 6.43 15.91
N PHE A 191 -3.87 7.03 15.10
CA PHE A 191 -2.60 6.41 14.71
C PHE A 191 -1.69 6.17 15.91
N THR A 192 -1.55 7.16 16.79
CA THR A 192 -0.77 7.04 18.03
C THR A 192 -1.31 5.92 18.91
N ASP A 193 -2.61 5.89 19.14
CA ASP A 193 -3.27 4.86 19.96
C ASP A 193 -3.09 3.45 19.36
N LEU A 194 -3.13 3.31 18.03
CA LEU A 194 -2.84 2.04 17.35
C LEU A 194 -1.38 1.61 17.50
N THR A 195 -0.43 2.55 17.30
CA THR A 195 1.00 2.24 17.34
C THR A 195 1.50 2.01 18.75
N GLU A 196 0.86 2.61 19.76
CA GLU A 196 1.18 2.44 21.18
C GLU A 196 0.33 1.35 21.86
N ASN A 197 -0.45 0.58 21.10
CA ASN A 197 -1.37 -0.47 21.60
C ASN A 197 -2.37 0.03 22.66
N LYS A 198 -2.77 1.30 22.60
CA LYS A 198 -3.73 1.92 23.52
C LYS A 198 -5.20 1.70 23.14
N ILE A 199 -5.47 1.17 21.94
CA ILE A 199 -6.83 0.80 21.55
C ILE A 199 -7.17 -0.51 22.29
N PRO A 200 -8.20 -0.49 23.17
CA PRO A 200 -8.56 -1.69 23.90
C PRO A 200 -8.93 -2.78 22.92
N LEU A 201 -8.27 -3.92 23.09
CA LEU A 201 -8.58 -5.15 22.38
C LEU A 201 -9.90 -5.68 22.94
N ASN A 202 -11.04 -5.16 22.46
CA ASN A 202 -12.32 -5.81 22.75
C ASN A 202 -12.28 -7.19 22.11
N LYS A 203 -12.02 -8.18 22.95
CA LYS A 203 -12.08 -9.61 22.65
C LYS A 203 -13.50 -10.01 22.24
#